data_7470e6895b540cac12e6587b9618a113
#
_entry.id   7470e6895b540cac12e6587b9618a113
#
_cell.length_a   1.000
_cell.length_b   1.000
_cell.length_c   1.000
_cell.angle_alpha   90.00
_cell.angle_beta   90.00
_cell.angle_gamma   90.00
#
_symmetry.space_group_name_H-M   'P 1'
#
loop_
_entity.id
_entity.type
_entity.pdbx_description
1 polymer ?
#
loop_
_entity_poly.entity_id
_entity_poly.type
_entity_poly.pdbx_seq_one_letter_code
_entity_poly.pdbx_strand_id
1 'polypeptide(L)'
;MRVTSVSLTGIQRQSNPEYREAITTFRQSPDQGFAKLQDLGAVREVPYMERAQAVADVYREMTAEPGRKVLVVAPTHEEIGRVTQAIREDLKQRSVLGDGETLQRHTPLQWTEAQKKDISNYQPDQVLVFHRASHGIEKHEALTVTGVSGSSIHTMNERGEDKSVSLTQARSFSVHERTEIEIAAGDKLLLMGNRKEPGFRATNGELTTVRSVERGIINLEDGRSVPANYREFTHGYAVTAHRSQGKTVDQVIISADVMKQELFYVAASRGRDGIAIVTSDVERLGQSLGVSMARPSAIELANEISQSKQSLEHNAGMNPKQVIEALKPPRDMGFEQGIGLGF
;
A
#
# COMPACT_ATOMS: atom_id res chain seq x y z
N MET A 1 8.94 -39.90 6.70
CA MET A 1 8.42 -39.30 5.47
C MET A 1 9.32 -38.11 5.11
N ARG A 2 10.16 -38.18 4.07
CA ARG A 2 10.98 -37.05 3.62
C ARG A 2 10.08 -36.15 2.78
N VAL A 3 9.81 -34.94 3.26
CA VAL A 3 9.16 -33.90 2.46
C VAL A 3 10.21 -33.32 1.54
N THR A 4 10.17 -33.67 0.26
CA THR A 4 10.96 -33.03 -0.78
C THR A 4 10.31 -31.70 -1.11
N SER A 5 10.90 -30.58 -0.67
CA SER A 5 10.49 -29.26 -1.10
C SER A 5 11.03 -29.02 -2.53
N VAL A 6 10.15 -28.83 -3.49
CA VAL A 6 10.50 -28.36 -4.82
C VAL A 6 10.50 -26.85 -4.79
N SER A 7 11.67 -26.24 -4.87
CA SER A 7 11.81 -24.79 -4.98
C SER A 7 11.70 -24.38 -6.45
N LEU A 8 10.67 -23.60 -6.80
CA LEU A 8 10.56 -22.92 -8.09
C LEU A 8 11.56 -21.75 -8.10
N THR A 9 12.76 -21.98 -8.63
CA THR A 9 13.86 -21.00 -8.62
C THR A 9 13.92 -20.10 -9.84
N GLY A 10 13.13 -20.36 -10.89
CA GLY A 10 13.14 -19.59 -12.13
C GLY A 10 12.21 -18.38 -12.09
N ILE A 11 12.77 -17.17 -12.04
CA ILE A 11 12.03 -15.93 -12.29
C ILE A 11 11.85 -15.81 -13.81
N GLN A 12 10.62 -16.01 -14.30
CA GLN A 12 10.29 -15.97 -15.73
C GLN A 12 9.56 -14.69 -16.16
N ARG A 13 9.33 -13.75 -15.22
CA ARG A 13 8.52 -12.58 -15.50
C ARG A 13 9.24 -11.51 -16.31
N GLN A 14 10.54 -11.31 -16.07
CA GLN A 14 11.34 -10.30 -16.72
C GLN A 14 11.78 -10.77 -18.11
N SER A 15 11.48 -9.98 -19.16
CA SER A 15 11.92 -10.19 -20.53
C SER A 15 13.39 -9.76 -20.73
N ASN A 16 13.81 -8.66 -20.06
CA ASN A 16 15.19 -8.16 -20.10
C ASN A 16 16.10 -9.06 -19.23
N PRO A 17 17.17 -9.69 -19.81
CA PRO A 17 18.06 -10.59 -19.08
C PRO A 17 18.85 -9.92 -17.96
N GLU A 18 19.36 -8.70 -18.18
CA GLU A 18 20.17 -7.96 -17.20
C GLU A 18 19.31 -7.55 -16.00
N TYR A 19 18.09 -7.04 -16.28
CA TYR A 19 17.12 -6.73 -15.24
C TYR A 19 16.73 -7.98 -14.44
N ARG A 20 16.49 -9.10 -15.12
CA ARG A 20 16.19 -10.39 -14.47
C ARG A 20 17.32 -10.82 -13.54
N GLU A 21 18.56 -10.69 -14.00
CA GLU A 21 19.75 -11.01 -13.21
C GLU A 21 19.82 -10.13 -11.95
N ALA A 22 19.63 -8.82 -12.08
CA ALA A 22 19.63 -7.90 -10.96
C ALA A 22 18.58 -8.27 -9.90
N ILE A 23 17.33 -8.59 -10.33
CA ILE A 23 16.25 -8.99 -9.40
C ILE A 23 16.53 -10.37 -8.78
N THR A 24 17.13 -11.29 -9.51
CA THR A 24 17.53 -12.60 -8.98
C THR A 24 18.64 -12.46 -7.95
N THR A 25 19.64 -11.64 -8.24
CA THR A 25 20.73 -11.31 -7.30
C THR A 25 20.18 -10.62 -6.06
N PHE A 26 19.26 -9.64 -6.23
CA PHE A 26 18.63 -8.92 -5.11
C PHE A 26 17.93 -9.87 -4.11
N ARG A 27 17.31 -10.92 -4.59
CA ARG A 27 16.66 -11.92 -3.74
C ARG A 27 17.66 -12.66 -2.83
N GLN A 28 18.90 -12.85 -3.27
CA GLN A 28 19.95 -13.56 -2.54
C GLN A 28 20.82 -12.63 -1.73
N SER A 29 21.16 -11.49 -2.30
CA SER A 29 22.00 -10.43 -1.71
C SER A 29 21.44 -9.07 -2.13
N PRO A 30 20.66 -8.39 -1.27
CA PRO A 30 20.03 -7.11 -1.58
C PRO A 30 21.01 -6.05 -2.06
N ASP A 31 22.16 -5.93 -1.39
CA ASP A 31 23.17 -4.93 -1.71
C ASP A 31 23.75 -5.13 -3.11
N GLN A 32 24.10 -6.39 -3.45
CA GLN A 32 24.64 -6.72 -4.78
C GLN A 32 23.56 -6.55 -5.87
N GLY A 33 22.32 -6.92 -5.57
CA GLY A 33 21.22 -6.75 -6.51
C GLY A 33 20.88 -5.27 -6.75
N PHE A 34 20.96 -4.45 -5.71
CA PHE A 34 20.75 -3.01 -5.84
C PHE A 34 21.91 -2.34 -6.61
N ALA A 35 23.16 -2.73 -6.34
CA ALA A 35 24.32 -2.29 -7.12
C ALA A 35 24.17 -2.60 -8.62
N LYS A 36 23.71 -3.80 -8.98
CA LYS A 36 23.42 -4.13 -10.39
C LYS A 36 22.35 -3.22 -11.00
N LEU A 37 21.31 -2.84 -10.26
CA LEU A 37 20.30 -1.87 -10.72
C LEU A 37 20.91 -0.47 -10.92
N GLN A 38 21.87 -0.06 -10.08
CA GLN A 38 22.63 1.17 -10.28
C GLN A 38 23.49 1.11 -11.55
N ASP A 39 24.22 0.01 -11.76
CA ASP A 39 25.07 -0.21 -12.95
C ASP A 39 24.24 -0.20 -14.24
N LEU A 40 22.99 -0.66 -14.20
CA LEU A 40 22.02 -0.59 -15.31
C LEU A 40 21.47 0.82 -15.55
N GLY A 41 21.86 1.83 -14.74
CA GLY A 41 21.34 3.18 -14.83
C GLY A 41 19.86 3.30 -14.40
N ALA A 42 19.33 2.31 -13.67
CA ALA A 42 17.95 2.30 -13.24
C ALA A 42 17.68 3.23 -12.05
N VAL A 43 18.72 3.73 -11.37
CA VAL A 43 18.59 4.58 -10.18
C VAL A 43 18.89 6.03 -10.54
N ARG A 44 17.95 6.92 -10.23
CA ARG A 44 18.06 8.36 -10.43
C ARG A 44 17.95 9.06 -9.07
N GLU A 45 19.00 9.76 -8.69
CA GLU A 45 19.03 10.60 -7.50
C GLU A 45 18.66 12.04 -7.85
N VAL A 46 17.74 12.63 -7.11
CA VAL A 46 17.27 14.00 -7.29
C VAL A 46 16.95 14.63 -5.94
N PRO A 47 16.97 15.96 -5.79
CA PRO A 47 16.52 16.61 -4.55
C PRO A 47 15.11 16.16 -4.15
N TYR A 48 14.86 16.00 -2.84
CA TYR A 48 13.58 15.52 -2.32
C TYR A 48 12.37 16.30 -2.87
N MET A 49 12.48 17.60 -2.98
CA MET A 49 11.41 18.48 -3.49
C MET A 49 11.12 18.27 -4.98
N GLU A 50 12.08 17.75 -5.73
CA GLU A 50 11.96 17.50 -7.18
C GLU A 50 11.53 16.05 -7.48
N ARG A 51 11.54 15.16 -6.49
CA ARG A 51 11.33 13.73 -6.69
C ARG A 51 9.99 13.40 -7.35
N ALA A 52 8.90 14.02 -6.92
CA ALA A 52 7.58 13.78 -7.51
C ALA A 52 7.54 14.19 -8.99
N GLN A 53 8.17 15.34 -9.34
CA GLN A 53 8.27 15.78 -10.73
C GLN A 53 9.17 14.84 -11.54
N ALA A 54 10.31 14.42 -10.99
CA ALA A 54 11.19 13.47 -11.66
C ALA A 54 10.50 12.12 -11.92
N VAL A 55 9.63 11.65 -11.01
CA VAL A 55 8.78 10.47 -11.25
C VAL A 55 7.79 10.72 -12.38
N ALA A 56 7.18 11.91 -12.47
CA ALA A 56 6.27 12.26 -13.56
C ALA A 56 6.99 12.31 -14.91
N ASP A 57 8.22 12.81 -14.94
CA ASP A 57 9.05 12.83 -16.16
C ASP A 57 9.39 11.41 -16.62
N VAL A 58 9.84 10.53 -15.70
CA VAL A 58 10.10 9.12 -16.00
C VAL A 58 8.81 8.40 -16.43
N TYR A 59 7.68 8.70 -15.79
CA TYR A 59 6.38 8.14 -16.18
C TYR A 59 6.01 8.55 -17.61
N ARG A 60 6.23 9.81 -17.98
CA ARG A 60 6.03 10.33 -19.34
C ARG A 60 6.90 9.59 -20.35
N GLU A 61 8.20 9.45 -20.06
CA GLU A 61 9.15 8.73 -20.92
C GLU A 61 8.71 7.27 -21.13
N MET A 62 8.35 6.58 -20.05
CA MET A 62 7.96 5.17 -20.09
C MET A 62 6.59 4.94 -20.74
N THR A 63 5.70 5.93 -20.74
CA THR A 63 4.37 5.86 -21.38
C THR A 63 4.32 6.44 -22.78
N ALA A 64 5.46 6.90 -23.32
CA ALA A 64 5.52 7.46 -24.68
C ALA A 64 5.10 6.45 -25.75
N GLU A 65 5.34 5.19 -25.53
CA GLU A 65 4.91 4.10 -26.40
C GLU A 65 3.44 3.73 -26.11
N PRO A 66 2.54 3.80 -27.12
CA PRO A 66 1.13 3.50 -26.90
C PRO A 66 0.90 2.08 -26.38
N GLY A 67 0.00 1.97 -25.38
CA GLY A 67 -0.37 0.68 -24.80
C GLY A 67 0.59 0.16 -23.73
N ARG A 68 1.75 0.79 -23.51
CA ARG A 68 2.70 0.39 -22.47
C ARG A 68 2.12 0.61 -21.07
N LYS A 69 2.13 -0.43 -20.25
CA LYS A 69 1.62 -0.40 -18.89
C LYS A 69 2.74 -0.03 -17.92
N VAL A 70 2.59 1.11 -17.27
CA VAL A 70 3.52 1.62 -16.26
C VAL A 70 2.81 1.70 -14.91
N LEU A 71 3.48 1.25 -13.84
CA LEU A 71 2.99 1.33 -12.48
C LEU A 71 4.02 2.03 -11.61
N VAL A 72 3.60 3.05 -10.87
CA VAL A 72 4.45 3.64 -9.83
C VAL A 72 4.17 2.96 -8.50
N VAL A 73 5.24 2.66 -7.75
CA VAL A 73 5.17 2.11 -6.40
C VAL A 73 5.87 3.05 -5.43
N ALA A 74 5.16 3.42 -4.37
CA ALA A 74 5.69 4.27 -3.30
C ALA A 74 5.35 3.69 -1.92
N PRO A 75 6.19 3.94 -0.88
CA PRO A 75 6.03 3.30 0.43
C PRO A 75 4.87 3.88 1.26
N THR A 76 4.51 5.13 1.06
CA THR A 76 3.50 5.85 1.87
C THR A 76 2.37 6.42 1.03
N HIS A 77 1.20 6.61 1.66
CA HIS A 77 0.06 7.26 1.00
C HIS A 77 0.34 8.74 0.67
N GLU A 78 1.14 9.41 1.47
CA GLU A 78 1.56 10.80 1.20
C GLU A 78 2.40 10.87 -0.08
N GLU A 79 3.38 10.00 -0.24
CA GLU A 79 4.20 9.93 -1.45
C GLU A 79 3.37 9.55 -2.68
N ILE A 80 2.44 8.58 -2.54
CA ILE A 80 1.48 8.24 -3.59
C ILE A 80 0.69 9.48 -4.03
N GLY A 81 0.23 10.28 -3.07
CA GLY A 81 -0.50 11.53 -3.35
C GLY A 81 0.34 12.53 -4.13
N ARG A 82 1.56 12.82 -3.68
CA ARG A 82 2.48 13.76 -4.35
C ARG A 82 2.82 13.34 -5.78
N VAL A 83 3.19 12.08 -5.95
CA VAL A 83 3.51 11.50 -7.26
C VAL A 83 2.30 11.51 -8.19
N THR A 84 1.12 11.12 -7.68
CA THR A 84 -0.13 11.14 -8.46
C THR A 84 -0.46 12.54 -8.93
N GLN A 85 -0.31 13.54 -8.07
CA GLN A 85 -0.54 14.94 -8.42
C GLN A 85 0.41 15.38 -9.53
N ALA A 86 1.72 15.15 -9.38
CA ALA A 86 2.72 15.55 -10.38
C ALA A 86 2.46 14.87 -11.74
N ILE A 87 2.13 13.57 -11.77
CA ILE A 87 1.79 12.87 -13.01
C ILE A 87 0.53 13.47 -13.65
N ARG A 88 -0.52 13.74 -12.88
CA ARG A 88 -1.76 14.31 -13.42
C ARG A 88 -1.56 15.73 -13.94
N GLU A 89 -0.74 16.53 -13.26
CA GLU A 89 -0.38 17.88 -13.74
C GLU A 89 0.36 17.82 -15.09
N ASP A 90 1.34 16.94 -15.26
CA ASP A 90 2.01 16.72 -16.56
C ASP A 90 1.02 16.27 -17.63
N LEU A 91 0.16 15.31 -17.32
CA LEU A 91 -0.85 14.82 -18.26
C LEU A 91 -1.86 15.90 -18.68
N LYS A 92 -2.28 16.77 -17.76
CA LYS A 92 -3.15 17.92 -18.04
C LYS A 92 -2.45 18.95 -18.90
N GLN A 93 -1.22 19.33 -18.58
CA GLN A 93 -0.43 20.28 -19.37
C GLN A 93 -0.26 19.84 -20.82
N ARG A 94 -0.17 18.53 -21.04
CA ARG A 94 -0.06 17.92 -22.38
C ARG A 94 -1.40 17.62 -23.03
N SER A 95 -2.52 18.00 -22.41
CA SER A 95 -3.89 17.74 -22.90
C SER A 95 -4.17 16.25 -23.14
N VAL A 96 -3.53 15.36 -22.35
CA VAL A 96 -3.79 13.92 -22.36
C VAL A 96 -5.03 13.60 -21.52
N LEU A 97 -5.25 14.33 -20.43
CA LEU A 97 -6.49 14.26 -19.65
C LEU A 97 -7.49 15.29 -20.21
N GLY A 98 -8.74 14.87 -20.34
CA GLY A 98 -9.85 15.76 -20.66
C GLY A 98 -10.29 16.63 -19.48
N ASP A 99 -11.43 17.28 -19.65
CA ASP A 99 -12.07 18.03 -18.56
C ASP A 99 -12.46 17.08 -17.42
N GLY A 100 -12.25 17.53 -16.19
CA GLY A 100 -12.53 16.77 -14.98
C GLY A 100 -13.77 17.23 -14.25
N GLU A 101 -14.44 16.31 -13.58
CA GLU A 101 -15.51 16.59 -12.61
C GLU A 101 -15.03 16.25 -11.21
N THR A 102 -15.38 17.09 -10.23
CA THR A 102 -15.14 16.81 -8.81
C THR A 102 -16.25 15.90 -8.29
N LEU A 103 -15.85 14.73 -7.81
CA LEU A 103 -16.73 13.69 -7.31
C LEU A 103 -16.47 13.40 -5.84
N GLN A 104 -17.50 13.00 -5.12
CA GLN A 104 -17.32 12.47 -3.76
C GLN A 104 -16.88 11.02 -3.79
N ARG A 105 -15.91 10.69 -2.93
CA ARG A 105 -15.44 9.33 -2.69
C ARG A 105 -15.40 8.98 -1.21
N HIS A 106 -15.32 7.70 -0.91
CA HIS A 106 -15.12 7.18 0.43
C HIS A 106 -13.66 6.74 0.61
N THR A 107 -12.92 7.48 1.44
CA THR A 107 -11.51 7.18 1.77
C THR A 107 -11.46 6.36 3.06
N PRO A 108 -10.95 5.11 3.05
CA PRO A 108 -10.95 4.26 4.24
C PRO A 108 -9.98 4.79 5.30
N LEU A 109 -10.43 4.87 6.55
CA LEU A 109 -9.64 5.28 7.72
C LEU A 109 -8.69 4.17 8.20
N GLN A 110 -8.79 2.96 7.66
CA GLN A 110 -7.91 1.82 7.99
C GLN A 110 -7.95 1.40 9.48
N TRP A 111 -9.07 1.63 10.15
CA TRP A 111 -9.21 1.30 11.58
C TRP A 111 -9.06 -0.19 11.84
N THR A 112 -8.33 -0.50 12.90
CA THR A 112 -8.26 -1.83 13.47
C THR A 112 -9.59 -2.24 14.08
N GLU A 113 -9.78 -3.54 14.34
CA GLU A 113 -10.98 -4.05 15.04
C GLU A 113 -11.15 -3.43 16.43
N ALA A 114 -10.05 -3.12 17.14
CA ALA A 114 -10.09 -2.45 18.44
C ALA A 114 -10.62 -1.03 18.30
N GLN A 115 -10.11 -0.27 17.33
CA GLN A 115 -10.57 1.10 17.08
C GLN A 115 -12.05 1.15 16.66
N LYS A 116 -12.52 0.19 15.85
CA LYS A 116 -13.94 0.10 15.47
C LYS A 116 -14.88 -0.28 16.62
N LYS A 117 -14.35 -0.87 17.69
CA LYS A 117 -15.13 -1.19 18.91
C LYS A 117 -15.15 -0.08 19.94
N ASP A 118 -14.37 0.96 19.74
CA ASP A 118 -14.35 2.13 20.62
C ASP A 118 -15.27 3.21 20.07
N ILE A 119 -16.38 3.47 20.77
CA ILE A 119 -17.41 4.43 20.36
C ILE A 119 -16.89 5.86 20.28
N SER A 120 -15.84 6.20 21.04
CA SER A 120 -15.26 7.54 21.07
C SER A 120 -14.55 7.94 19.78
N ASN A 121 -14.20 6.97 18.94
CA ASN A 121 -13.55 7.22 17.66
C ASN A 121 -14.53 7.70 16.57
N TYR A 122 -15.85 7.47 16.75
CA TYR A 122 -16.82 7.81 15.73
C TYR A 122 -17.24 9.27 15.80
N GLN A 123 -17.24 9.91 14.65
CA GLN A 123 -17.62 11.31 14.50
C GLN A 123 -18.70 11.46 13.42
N PRO A 124 -19.58 12.48 13.52
CA PRO A 124 -20.52 12.82 12.45
C PRO A 124 -19.80 12.94 11.09
N ASP A 125 -20.53 12.67 10.01
CA ASP A 125 -20.09 12.68 8.61
C ASP A 125 -19.15 11.54 8.18
N GLN A 126 -18.65 10.71 9.12
CA GLN A 126 -17.99 9.46 8.75
C GLN A 126 -18.99 8.51 8.08
N VAL A 127 -18.48 7.64 7.21
CA VAL A 127 -19.31 6.70 6.45
C VAL A 127 -18.95 5.26 6.82
N LEU A 128 -19.94 4.48 7.23
CA LEU A 128 -19.81 3.05 7.45
C LEU A 128 -20.20 2.31 6.17
N VAL A 129 -19.25 1.66 5.51
CA VAL A 129 -19.50 0.86 4.30
C VAL A 129 -19.56 -0.61 4.66
N PHE A 130 -20.71 -1.23 4.49
CA PHE A 130 -20.94 -2.62 4.87
C PHE A 130 -20.46 -3.58 3.77
N HIS A 131 -19.45 -4.40 4.08
CA HIS A 131 -18.94 -5.42 3.16
C HIS A 131 -19.66 -6.78 3.26
N ARG A 132 -20.59 -6.92 4.22
CA ARG A 132 -21.55 -8.02 4.37
C ARG A 132 -22.82 -7.53 5.03
N ALA A 133 -23.94 -8.17 4.73
CA ALA A 133 -25.22 -7.86 5.36
C ALA A 133 -25.17 -8.16 6.86
N SER A 134 -25.80 -7.30 7.67
CA SER A 134 -25.84 -7.43 9.13
C SER A 134 -27.06 -6.67 9.70
N HIS A 135 -27.91 -7.36 10.47
CA HIS A 135 -29.01 -6.74 11.25
C HIS A 135 -29.85 -5.73 10.45
N GLY A 136 -30.38 -6.13 9.29
CA GLY A 136 -31.24 -5.28 8.46
C GLY A 136 -30.50 -4.21 7.65
N ILE A 137 -29.17 -4.24 7.62
CA ILE A 137 -28.33 -3.42 6.76
C ILE A 137 -27.82 -4.32 5.62
N GLU A 138 -27.96 -3.86 4.40
CA GLU A 138 -27.58 -4.65 3.22
C GLU A 138 -26.05 -4.62 2.98
N LYS A 139 -25.57 -5.63 2.26
CA LYS A 139 -24.20 -5.61 1.77
C LYS A 139 -24.04 -4.44 0.78
N HIS A 140 -22.93 -3.73 0.91
CA HIS A 140 -22.57 -2.53 0.15
C HIS A 140 -23.40 -1.27 0.48
N GLU A 141 -24.27 -1.34 1.47
CA GLU A 141 -24.93 -0.15 1.97
C GLU A 141 -23.93 0.75 2.67
N ALA A 142 -24.00 2.05 2.38
CA ALA A 142 -23.19 3.10 3.00
C ALA A 142 -24.08 3.91 3.94
N LEU A 143 -23.67 4.02 5.19
CA LEU A 143 -24.41 4.74 6.24
C LEU A 143 -23.57 5.90 6.75
N THR A 144 -24.11 7.11 6.73
CA THR A 144 -23.45 8.30 7.29
C THR A 144 -23.69 8.36 8.79
N VAL A 145 -22.65 8.47 9.58
CA VAL A 145 -22.74 8.66 11.04
C VAL A 145 -23.36 10.03 11.33
N THR A 146 -24.42 10.05 12.12
CA THR A 146 -25.10 11.27 12.58
C THR A 146 -24.80 11.56 14.04
N GLY A 147 -24.37 10.55 14.82
CA GLY A 147 -24.00 10.69 16.21
C GLY A 147 -23.78 9.36 16.89
N VAL A 148 -23.47 9.39 18.17
CA VAL A 148 -23.26 8.22 19.00
C VAL A 148 -23.99 8.35 20.33
N SER A 149 -24.52 7.24 20.87
CA SER A 149 -25.04 7.22 22.23
C SER A 149 -24.89 5.82 22.84
N GLY A 150 -24.38 5.73 24.05
CA GLY A 150 -24.09 4.46 24.71
C GLY A 150 -23.14 3.60 23.89
N SER A 151 -23.61 2.44 23.41
CA SER A 151 -22.87 1.53 22.55
C SER A 151 -23.38 1.49 21.10
N SER A 152 -24.20 2.48 20.72
CA SER A 152 -24.84 2.56 19.41
C SER A 152 -24.34 3.74 18.61
N ILE A 153 -24.09 3.52 17.34
CA ILE A 153 -23.78 4.52 16.34
C ILE A 153 -25.07 4.84 15.60
N HIS A 154 -25.51 6.09 15.68
CA HIS A 154 -26.66 6.58 14.92
C HIS A 154 -26.19 6.92 13.53
N THR A 155 -26.91 6.45 12.53
CA THR A 155 -26.55 6.63 11.14
C THR A 155 -27.78 6.87 10.27
N MET A 156 -27.55 7.45 9.10
CA MET A 156 -28.56 7.69 8.09
C MET A 156 -28.05 7.14 6.73
N ASN A 157 -28.96 6.45 6.01
CA ASN A 157 -28.63 5.97 4.68
C ASN A 157 -28.85 7.06 3.60
N GLU A 158 -28.52 6.76 2.34
CA GLU A 158 -28.69 7.70 1.20
C GLU A 158 -30.16 8.08 0.94
N ARG A 159 -31.13 7.30 1.46
CA ARG A 159 -32.57 7.57 1.33
C ARG A 159 -33.10 8.45 2.46
N GLY A 160 -32.25 8.85 3.42
CA GLY A 160 -32.65 9.61 4.59
C GLY A 160 -33.29 8.77 5.71
N GLU A 161 -33.13 7.44 5.66
CA GLU A 161 -33.67 6.54 6.69
C GLU A 161 -32.64 6.39 7.83
N ASP A 162 -33.09 6.61 9.06
CA ASP A 162 -32.28 6.42 10.26
C ASP A 162 -32.05 4.93 10.54
N LYS A 163 -30.80 4.59 10.82
CA LYS A 163 -30.38 3.24 11.24
C LYS A 163 -29.47 3.31 12.45
N SER A 164 -29.57 2.32 13.33
CA SER A 164 -28.68 2.19 14.48
C SER A 164 -27.75 1.02 14.28
N VAL A 165 -26.45 1.25 14.43
CA VAL A 165 -25.38 0.27 14.26
C VAL A 165 -24.75 -0.02 15.61
N SER A 166 -24.75 -1.29 16.03
CA SER A 166 -24.06 -1.72 17.25
C SER A 166 -22.56 -1.93 17.00
N LEU A 167 -21.73 -1.66 18.00
CA LEU A 167 -20.30 -1.96 17.97
C LEU A 167 -20.00 -3.47 17.80
N THR A 168 -20.96 -4.34 18.10
CA THR A 168 -20.85 -5.78 17.84
C THR A 168 -20.79 -6.11 16.35
N GLN A 169 -21.27 -5.20 15.49
CA GLN A 169 -21.25 -5.32 14.03
C GLN A 169 -19.92 -4.82 13.40
N ALA A 170 -18.95 -4.37 14.21
CA ALA A 170 -17.68 -3.78 13.75
C ALA A 170 -16.92 -4.61 12.69
N ARG A 171 -17.13 -5.93 12.68
CA ARG A 171 -16.56 -6.85 11.66
C ARG A 171 -17.34 -6.85 10.35
N SER A 172 -18.44 -6.14 10.22
CA SER A 172 -19.29 -6.17 9.04
C SER A 172 -19.11 -4.94 8.16
N PHE A 173 -18.45 -3.90 8.67
CA PHE A 173 -18.23 -2.65 7.95
C PHE A 173 -16.78 -2.16 8.06
N SER A 174 -16.41 -1.28 7.18
CA SER A 174 -15.22 -0.41 7.24
C SER A 174 -15.65 1.03 7.45
N VAL A 175 -14.80 1.82 8.11
CA VAL A 175 -15.05 3.24 8.39
C VAL A 175 -14.28 4.08 7.38
N HIS A 176 -14.96 5.06 6.81
CA HIS A 176 -14.45 5.92 5.77
C HIS A 176 -14.70 7.39 6.11
N GLU A 177 -13.89 8.25 5.54
CA GLU A 177 -14.17 9.68 5.40
C GLU A 177 -14.76 9.96 4.03
N ARG A 178 -15.64 10.94 3.96
CA ARG A 178 -16.11 11.51 2.71
C ARG A 178 -15.11 12.55 2.25
N THR A 179 -14.49 12.33 1.11
CA THR A 179 -13.52 13.26 0.50
C THR A 179 -13.89 13.52 -0.94
N GLU A 180 -13.34 14.59 -1.52
CA GLU A 180 -13.51 14.93 -2.92
C GLU A 180 -12.31 14.48 -3.74
N ILE A 181 -12.57 14.16 -5.00
CA ILE A 181 -11.56 13.79 -5.98
C ILE A 181 -11.99 14.29 -7.36
N GLU A 182 -11.09 14.94 -8.06
CA GLU A 182 -11.32 15.30 -9.45
C GLU A 182 -10.98 14.11 -10.35
N ILE A 183 -11.92 13.71 -11.20
CA ILE A 183 -11.73 12.62 -12.17
C ILE A 183 -11.97 13.16 -13.56
N ALA A 184 -11.08 12.87 -14.50
CA ALA A 184 -11.12 13.31 -15.89
C ALA A 184 -11.09 12.10 -16.84
N ALA A 185 -11.53 12.30 -18.08
CA ALA A 185 -11.30 11.33 -19.15
C ALA A 185 -9.79 11.09 -19.32
N GLY A 186 -9.37 9.85 -19.46
CA GLY A 186 -7.97 9.43 -19.51
C GLY A 186 -7.35 9.09 -18.16
N ASP A 187 -7.97 9.45 -17.03
CA ASP A 187 -7.43 9.13 -15.70
C ASP A 187 -7.34 7.61 -15.49
N LYS A 188 -6.26 7.20 -14.81
CA LYS A 188 -6.16 5.85 -14.25
C LYS A 188 -6.89 5.80 -12.92
N LEU A 189 -7.79 4.84 -12.78
CA LEU A 189 -8.59 4.63 -11.60
C LEU A 189 -8.22 3.31 -10.91
N LEU A 190 -8.11 3.35 -9.59
CA LEU A 190 -7.96 2.19 -8.72
C LEU A 190 -9.28 1.95 -8.00
N LEU A 191 -9.94 0.83 -8.27
CA LEU A 191 -11.14 0.40 -7.56
C LEU A 191 -10.74 -0.23 -6.22
N MET A 192 -11.36 0.22 -5.13
CA MET A 192 -10.96 -0.14 -3.77
C MET A 192 -11.97 -1.02 -3.03
N GLY A 193 -13.14 -1.26 -3.61
CA GLY A 193 -14.18 -2.12 -3.07
C GLY A 193 -14.51 -3.27 -4.01
N ASN A 194 -14.82 -4.44 -3.44
CA ASN A 194 -15.36 -5.55 -4.23
C ASN A 194 -16.86 -5.33 -4.47
N ARG A 195 -17.29 -5.33 -5.72
CA ARG A 195 -18.69 -5.21 -6.11
C ARG A 195 -19.03 -6.25 -7.17
N LYS A 196 -20.21 -6.83 -7.07
CA LYS A 196 -20.76 -7.72 -8.10
C LYS A 196 -22.25 -7.50 -8.18
N GLU A 197 -22.67 -6.76 -9.21
CA GLU A 197 -24.08 -6.48 -9.49
C GLU A 197 -24.30 -6.45 -11.03
N PRO A 198 -25.54 -6.52 -11.51
CA PRO A 198 -25.84 -6.42 -12.93
C PRO A 198 -25.23 -5.15 -13.52
N GLY A 199 -24.46 -5.31 -14.61
CA GLY A 199 -23.81 -4.19 -15.30
C GLY A 199 -22.53 -3.65 -14.68
N PHE A 200 -22.18 -4.03 -13.43
CA PHE A 200 -20.93 -3.57 -12.80
C PHE A 200 -20.26 -4.64 -11.93
N ARG A 201 -19.00 -4.89 -12.23
CA ARG A 201 -18.13 -5.73 -11.41
C ARG A 201 -16.85 -4.99 -11.12
N ALA A 202 -16.46 -4.96 -9.85
CA ALA A 202 -15.19 -4.39 -9.38
C ALA A 202 -14.48 -5.36 -8.44
N THR A 203 -13.17 -5.40 -8.53
CA THR A 203 -12.31 -6.15 -7.62
C THR A 203 -11.41 -5.16 -6.89
N ASN A 204 -11.26 -5.32 -5.57
CA ASN A 204 -10.36 -4.46 -4.79
C ASN A 204 -8.93 -4.54 -5.35
N GLY A 205 -8.37 -3.37 -5.67
CA GLY A 205 -7.06 -3.25 -6.29
C GLY A 205 -7.05 -3.32 -7.82
N GLU A 206 -8.21 -3.40 -8.47
CA GLU A 206 -8.33 -3.36 -9.92
C GLU A 206 -7.97 -1.97 -10.46
N LEU A 207 -7.12 -1.94 -11.49
CA LEU A 207 -6.76 -0.73 -12.22
C LEU A 207 -7.55 -0.68 -13.54
N THR A 208 -8.15 0.46 -13.81
CA THR A 208 -8.91 0.72 -15.03
C THR A 208 -8.64 2.14 -15.53
N THR A 209 -9.16 2.50 -16.70
CA THR A 209 -9.02 3.84 -17.29
C THR A 209 -10.39 4.45 -17.47
N VAL A 210 -10.50 5.72 -17.19
CA VAL A 210 -11.72 6.51 -17.38
C VAL A 210 -11.83 6.89 -18.85
N ARG A 211 -12.96 6.55 -19.48
CA ARG A 211 -13.31 6.97 -20.85
C ARG A 211 -13.95 8.34 -20.86
N SER A 212 -14.91 8.57 -19.97
CA SER A 212 -15.59 9.87 -19.80
C SER A 212 -16.14 10.01 -18.38
N VAL A 213 -16.34 11.25 -17.95
CA VAL A 213 -17.09 11.59 -16.74
C VAL A 213 -18.18 12.56 -17.16
N GLU A 214 -19.43 12.23 -16.89
CA GLU A 214 -20.58 13.03 -17.29
C GLU A 214 -21.65 13.03 -16.19
N ARG A 215 -21.93 14.21 -15.64
CA ARG A 215 -22.95 14.37 -14.57
C ARG A 215 -22.71 13.43 -13.38
N GLY A 216 -21.45 13.27 -12.97
CA GLY A 216 -21.08 12.42 -11.86
C GLY A 216 -21.00 10.92 -12.17
N ILE A 217 -21.25 10.50 -13.42
CA ILE A 217 -21.14 9.11 -13.87
C ILE A 217 -19.78 8.89 -14.50
N ILE A 218 -19.01 7.94 -13.98
CA ILE A 218 -17.72 7.55 -14.54
C ILE A 218 -17.94 6.38 -15.50
N ASN A 219 -17.65 6.57 -16.77
CA ASN A 219 -17.62 5.52 -17.77
C ASN A 219 -16.19 5.03 -17.97
N LEU A 220 -15.96 3.72 -17.95
CA LEU A 220 -14.66 3.09 -18.09
C LEU A 220 -14.39 2.69 -19.53
N GLU A 221 -13.11 2.57 -19.91
CA GLU A 221 -12.72 2.14 -21.27
C GLU A 221 -13.21 0.74 -21.63
N ASP A 222 -13.36 -0.14 -20.64
CA ASP A 222 -13.85 -1.51 -20.82
C ASP A 222 -15.38 -1.61 -20.99
N GLY A 223 -16.06 -0.46 -21.07
CA GLY A 223 -17.51 -0.36 -21.29
C GLY A 223 -18.37 -0.38 -20.04
N ARG A 224 -17.79 -0.61 -18.86
CA ARG A 224 -18.52 -0.50 -17.59
C ARG A 224 -18.79 0.96 -17.24
N SER A 225 -19.92 1.21 -16.55
CA SER A 225 -20.17 2.49 -15.88
C SER A 225 -20.15 2.27 -14.36
N VAL A 226 -19.45 3.13 -13.63
CA VAL A 226 -19.38 3.05 -12.18
C VAL A 226 -20.68 3.53 -11.57
N PRO A 227 -21.41 2.72 -10.79
CA PRO A 227 -22.65 3.13 -10.16
C PRO A 227 -22.46 4.30 -9.20
N ALA A 228 -23.45 5.19 -9.10
CA ALA A 228 -23.37 6.38 -8.26
C ALA A 228 -23.13 6.07 -6.76
N ASN A 229 -23.56 4.90 -6.30
CA ASN A 229 -23.34 4.43 -4.93
C ASN A 229 -22.01 3.68 -4.73
N TYR A 230 -21.21 3.50 -5.78
CA TYR A 230 -19.85 2.97 -5.65
C TYR A 230 -18.85 4.12 -5.55
N ARG A 231 -18.47 4.46 -4.34
CA ARG A 231 -17.57 5.58 -4.04
C ARG A 231 -16.17 5.16 -3.55
N GLU A 232 -15.89 3.85 -3.59
CA GLU A 232 -14.62 3.26 -3.13
C GLU A 232 -13.60 3.22 -4.29
N PHE A 233 -13.13 4.39 -4.73
CA PHE A 233 -12.13 4.51 -5.79
C PHE A 233 -11.13 5.63 -5.50
N THR A 234 -9.99 5.59 -6.16
CA THR A 234 -8.96 6.64 -6.13
C THR A 234 -8.18 6.63 -7.45
N HIS A 235 -7.28 7.61 -7.66
CA HIS A 235 -6.38 7.56 -8.79
C HIS A 235 -5.48 6.32 -8.74
N GLY A 236 -5.20 5.75 -9.90
CA GLY A 236 -4.46 4.48 -10.06
C GLY A 236 -3.05 4.63 -10.62
N TYR A 237 -2.44 5.83 -10.58
CA TYR A 237 -1.10 6.05 -11.10
C TYR A 237 -0.02 5.43 -10.21
N ALA A 238 -0.16 5.61 -8.90
CA ALA A 238 0.76 5.07 -7.90
C ALA A 238 0.03 4.21 -6.86
N VAL A 239 0.71 3.16 -6.37
CA VAL A 239 0.18 2.23 -5.36
C VAL A 239 1.25 1.86 -4.35
N THR A 240 0.85 1.29 -3.20
CA THR A 240 1.81 0.68 -2.27
C THR A 240 2.37 -0.63 -2.82
N ALA A 241 3.53 -1.07 -2.33
CA ALA A 241 4.13 -2.34 -2.71
C ALA A 241 3.16 -3.53 -2.49
N HIS A 242 2.41 -3.55 -1.39
CA HIS A 242 1.40 -4.58 -1.13
C HIS A 242 0.30 -4.60 -2.21
N ARG A 243 -0.19 -3.42 -2.62
CA ARG A 243 -1.21 -3.34 -3.68
C ARG A 243 -0.68 -3.63 -5.08
N SER A 244 0.63 -3.57 -5.28
CA SER A 244 1.28 -4.00 -6.52
C SER A 244 1.35 -5.52 -6.67
N GLN A 245 1.21 -6.26 -5.56
CA GLN A 245 1.30 -7.71 -5.56
C GLN A 245 0.22 -8.33 -6.49
N GLY A 246 0.62 -9.33 -7.26
CA GLY A 246 -0.24 -9.98 -8.26
C GLY A 246 -0.34 -9.25 -9.61
N LYS A 247 0.09 -7.98 -9.70
CA LYS A 247 0.12 -7.23 -10.95
C LYS A 247 1.38 -7.57 -11.75
N THR A 248 1.29 -7.45 -13.07
CA THR A 248 2.44 -7.48 -13.98
C THR A 248 2.24 -6.32 -14.96
N VAL A 249 3.27 -5.49 -15.08
CA VAL A 249 3.30 -4.32 -15.95
C VAL A 249 4.56 -4.37 -16.82
N ASP A 250 4.61 -3.58 -17.87
CA ASP A 250 5.78 -3.54 -18.73
C ASP A 250 6.93 -2.84 -18.01
N GLN A 251 6.64 -1.71 -17.36
CA GLN A 251 7.63 -0.92 -16.62
C GLN A 251 7.14 -0.63 -15.20
N VAL A 252 8.05 -0.61 -14.24
CA VAL A 252 7.77 -0.19 -12.87
C VAL A 252 8.65 1.00 -12.49
N ILE A 253 8.09 1.98 -11.81
CA ILE A 253 8.81 3.10 -11.21
C ILE A 253 8.68 2.97 -9.70
N ILE A 254 9.79 3.02 -8.97
CA ILE A 254 9.82 3.06 -7.51
C ILE A 254 10.21 4.47 -7.08
N SER A 255 9.38 5.12 -6.26
CA SER A 255 9.66 6.40 -5.62
C SER A 255 9.85 6.18 -4.13
N ALA A 256 11.09 6.19 -3.64
CA ALA A 256 11.37 5.93 -2.23
C ALA A 256 12.77 6.40 -1.81
N ASP A 257 12.91 6.87 -0.55
CA ASP A 257 14.20 7.06 0.12
C ASP A 257 14.46 5.95 1.15
N VAL A 258 13.38 5.29 1.56
CA VAL A 258 13.44 4.16 2.50
C VAL A 258 12.40 3.14 2.07
N MET A 259 12.84 1.90 1.89
CA MET A 259 11.94 0.78 1.61
C MET A 259 12.57 -0.51 2.14
N LYS A 260 11.79 -1.32 2.82
CA LYS A 260 12.29 -2.62 3.32
C LYS A 260 12.49 -3.61 2.18
N GLN A 261 13.43 -4.51 2.35
CA GLN A 261 13.88 -5.50 1.36
C GLN A 261 12.71 -6.20 0.64
N GLU A 262 11.77 -6.77 1.40
CA GLU A 262 10.67 -7.56 0.83
C GLU A 262 9.72 -6.69 0.00
N LEU A 263 9.44 -5.46 0.46
CA LEU A 263 8.58 -4.52 -0.25
C LEU A 263 9.22 -4.05 -1.55
N PHE A 264 10.53 -3.79 -1.51
CA PHE A 264 11.30 -3.44 -2.70
C PHE A 264 11.30 -4.59 -3.71
N TYR A 265 11.59 -5.82 -3.26
CA TYR A 265 11.55 -6.99 -4.12
C TYR A 265 10.17 -7.20 -4.74
N VAL A 266 9.09 -7.07 -3.94
CA VAL A 266 7.72 -7.14 -4.45
C VAL A 266 7.49 -6.08 -5.52
N ALA A 267 7.87 -4.84 -5.31
CA ALA A 267 7.71 -3.75 -6.26
C ALA A 267 8.57 -3.97 -7.52
N ALA A 268 9.88 -4.18 -7.33
CA ALA A 268 10.83 -4.35 -8.41
C ALA A 268 10.53 -5.58 -9.29
N SER A 269 9.96 -6.64 -8.71
CA SER A 269 9.57 -7.82 -9.49
C SER A 269 8.31 -7.63 -10.34
N ARG A 270 7.65 -6.46 -10.36
CA ARG A 270 6.41 -6.20 -11.13
C ARG A 270 6.68 -5.86 -12.59
N GLY A 271 7.78 -5.18 -12.87
CA GLY A 271 8.19 -4.83 -14.23
C GLY A 271 8.56 -6.07 -15.04
N ARG A 272 8.14 -6.11 -16.32
CA ARG A 272 8.52 -7.14 -17.26
C ARG A 272 9.77 -6.72 -18.06
N ASP A 273 9.76 -5.49 -18.53
CA ASP A 273 10.77 -5.00 -19.46
C ASP A 273 11.80 -4.10 -18.78
N GLY A 274 11.44 -3.43 -17.67
CA GLY A 274 12.37 -2.55 -16.97
C GLY A 274 11.83 -1.95 -15.68
N ILE A 275 12.72 -1.20 -15.03
CA ILE A 275 12.51 -0.51 -13.77
C ILE A 275 13.20 0.85 -13.80
N ALA A 276 12.61 1.84 -13.16
CA ALA A 276 13.29 3.05 -12.71
C ALA A 276 13.08 3.24 -11.21
N ILE A 277 14.10 3.73 -10.53
CA ILE A 277 14.07 4.04 -9.10
C ILE A 277 14.43 5.50 -8.96
N VAL A 278 13.53 6.29 -8.37
CA VAL A 278 13.74 7.71 -8.11
C VAL A 278 13.82 7.91 -6.60
N THR A 279 14.93 8.41 -6.14
CA THR A 279 15.24 8.62 -4.72
C THR A 279 15.90 9.98 -4.51
N SER A 280 15.86 10.51 -3.30
CA SER A 280 16.64 11.69 -2.93
C SER A 280 17.91 11.34 -2.14
N ASP A 281 18.13 10.05 -1.86
CA ASP A 281 19.28 9.57 -1.11
C ASP A 281 19.51 8.09 -1.44
N VAL A 282 20.43 7.84 -2.35
CA VAL A 282 20.76 6.48 -2.84
C VAL A 282 21.39 5.64 -1.72
N GLU A 283 22.23 6.24 -0.88
CA GLU A 283 22.88 5.53 0.21
C GLU A 283 21.87 5.08 1.27
N ARG A 284 20.99 6.00 1.67
CA ARG A 284 19.92 5.73 2.62
C ARG A 284 18.96 4.67 2.12
N LEU A 285 18.59 4.74 0.84
CA LEU A 285 17.76 3.70 0.21
C LEU A 285 18.49 2.37 0.27
N GLY A 286 19.74 2.28 -0.18
CA GLY A 286 20.57 1.07 -0.15
C GLY A 286 20.65 0.47 1.27
N GLN A 287 20.95 1.26 2.28
CA GLN A 287 21.00 0.81 3.68
C GLN A 287 19.64 0.24 4.13
N SER A 288 18.53 0.88 3.75
CA SER A 288 17.19 0.42 4.12
C SER A 288 16.79 -0.92 3.48
N LEU A 289 17.37 -1.23 2.31
CA LEU A 289 17.14 -2.49 1.61
C LEU A 289 17.83 -3.69 2.26
N GLY A 290 18.85 -3.46 3.11
CA GLY A 290 19.46 -4.50 3.94
C GLY A 290 18.61 -4.90 5.15
N VAL A 291 17.52 -4.17 5.45
CA VAL A 291 16.65 -4.44 6.60
C VAL A 291 15.46 -5.30 6.19
N SER A 292 15.45 -6.56 6.65
CA SER A 292 14.34 -7.50 6.44
C SER A 292 13.17 -7.26 7.41
N MET A 293 11.95 -7.50 6.94
CA MET A 293 10.74 -7.60 7.78
C MET A 293 10.51 -9.03 8.29
N ALA A 294 11.30 -10.00 7.85
CA ALA A 294 11.15 -11.37 8.29
C ALA A 294 11.33 -11.44 9.81
N ARG A 295 10.34 -11.94 10.52
CA ARG A 295 10.52 -12.32 11.90
C ARG A 295 11.40 -13.57 11.90
N PRO A 296 12.51 -13.59 12.68
CA PRO A 296 13.29 -14.80 12.78
C PRO A 296 12.38 -15.95 13.20
N SER A 297 12.49 -17.07 12.51
CA SER A 297 11.73 -18.27 12.89
C SER A 297 12.16 -18.72 14.30
N ALA A 298 11.30 -19.40 15.04
CA ALA A 298 11.65 -19.93 16.35
C ALA A 298 12.93 -20.80 16.29
N ILE A 299 13.20 -21.43 15.14
CA ILE A 299 14.40 -22.25 14.90
C ILE A 299 15.62 -21.35 14.70
N GLU A 300 15.53 -20.25 13.94
CA GLU A 300 16.61 -19.29 13.74
C GLU A 300 16.97 -18.59 15.06
N LEU A 301 15.97 -18.16 15.82
CA LEU A 301 16.15 -17.57 17.15
C LEU A 301 16.82 -18.56 18.12
N ALA A 302 16.41 -19.84 18.09
CA ALA A 302 17.05 -20.91 18.90
C ALA A 302 18.49 -21.17 18.48
N ASN A 303 18.80 -21.08 17.18
CA ASN A 303 20.15 -21.23 16.64
C ASN A 303 21.05 -20.02 17.02
N GLU A 304 20.53 -18.79 16.91
CA GLU A 304 21.27 -17.58 17.33
C GLU A 304 21.56 -17.59 18.84
N ILE A 305 20.57 -17.99 19.66
CA ILE A 305 20.75 -18.15 21.10
C ILE A 305 21.80 -19.24 21.39
N SER A 306 21.78 -20.34 20.64
CA SER A 306 22.73 -21.44 20.80
C SER A 306 24.17 -21.03 20.39
N GLN A 307 24.32 -20.29 19.29
CA GLN A 307 25.61 -19.76 18.85
C GLN A 307 26.14 -18.69 19.80
N SER A 308 25.26 -17.80 20.31
CA SER A 308 25.64 -16.81 21.32
C SER A 308 26.08 -17.44 22.61
N LYS A 309 25.43 -18.53 23.06
CA LYS A 309 25.87 -19.33 24.22
C LYS A 309 27.23 -19.97 23.99
N GLN A 310 27.46 -20.60 22.84
CA GLN A 310 28.74 -21.21 22.52
C GLN A 310 29.88 -20.17 22.44
N SER A 311 29.59 -18.98 21.88
CA SER A 311 30.57 -17.87 21.85
C SER A 311 30.87 -17.32 23.23
N LEU A 312 29.92 -17.23 24.13
CA LEU A 312 30.10 -16.80 25.51
C LEU A 312 30.85 -17.85 26.34
N GLU A 313 30.57 -19.14 26.15
CA GLU A 313 31.28 -20.24 26.77
C GLU A 313 32.74 -20.33 26.31
N HIS A 314 33.00 -20.02 25.04
CA HIS A 314 34.36 -20.04 24.48
C HIS A 314 35.21 -18.84 24.91
N ASN A 315 34.60 -17.65 25.06
CA ASN A 315 35.33 -16.42 25.38
C ASN A 315 35.46 -16.09 26.88
N ALA A 316 34.68 -16.71 27.77
CA ALA A 316 34.58 -16.24 29.16
C ALA A 316 35.06 -17.21 30.22
N GLY A 317 35.30 -18.50 29.96
CA GLY A 317 35.60 -19.46 31.03
C GLY A 317 34.54 -19.46 32.18
N MET A 318 33.35 -18.93 31.91
CA MET A 318 32.30 -18.71 32.92
C MET A 318 31.43 -19.93 33.12
N ASN A 319 31.04 -20.14 34.39
CA ASN A 319 30.14 -21.19 34.78
C ASN A 319 28.73 -21.01 34.12
N PRO A 320 28.09 -22.06 33.60
CA PRO A 320 26.78 -21.99 32.92
C PRO A 320 25.66 -21.26 33.66
N LYS A 321 25.69 -21.22 34.98
CA LYS A 321 24.76 -20.45 35.82
C LYS A 321 24.89 -18.94 35.70
N GLN A 322 26.08 -18.43 35.45
CA GLN A 322 26.37 -16.99 35.29
C GLN A 322 25.95 -16.48 33.90
N VAL A 323 26.00 -17.35 32.88
CA VAL A 323 25.53 -17.05 31.52
C VAL A 323 24.02 -16.89 31.50
N ILE A 324 23.27 -17.75 32.22
CA ILE A 324 21.80 -17.68 32.31
C ILE A 324 21.34 -16.39 33.00
N GLU A 325 22.07 -15.91 34.02
CA GLU A 325 21.74 -14.66 34.72
C GLU A 325 21.99 -13.42 33.85
N ALA A 326 23.04 -13.43 33.01
CA ALA A 326 23.37 -12.33 32.10
C ALA A 326 22.44 -12.22 30.88
N LEU A 327 21.73 -13.30 30.53
CA LEU A 327 20.78 -13.35 29.41
C LEU A 327 19.32 -13.10 29.82
N LYS A 328 19.03 -12.83 31.10
CA LYS A 328 17.69 -12.39 31.53
C LYS A 328 17.45 -10.98 31.01
N PRO A 329 16.31 -10.74 30.34
CA PRO A 329 15.96 -9.37 29.96
C PRO A 329 15.85 -8.54 31.25
N PRO A 330 16.24 -7.24 31.21
CA PRO A 330 16.14 -6.36 32.36
C PRO A 330 14.70 -6.36 32.87
N ARG A 331 14.53 -6.76 34.13
CA ARG A 331 13.26 -6.60 34.84
C ARG A 331 13.12 -5.10 35.10
N ASP A 332 11.96 -4.59 34.69
CA ASP A 332 11.44 -3.26 34.97
C ASP A 332 12.12 -2.08 34.23
N MET A 333 11.55 -1.74 33.09
CA MET A 333 11.27 -0.32 32.85
C MET A 333 9.77 -0.12 33.09
N GLY A 334 9.43 0.23 34.33
CA GLY A 334 8.12 0.68 34.73
C GLY A 334 7.71 1.88 33.90
N PHE A 335 6.56 1.82 33.28
CA PHE A 335 5.85 2.98 32.77
C PHE A 335 5.41 3.80 33.99
N GLU A 336 6.21 4.77 34.40
CA GLU A 336 5.74 5.85 35.24
C GLU A 336 4.97 6.84 34.37
N GLN A 337 3.68 6.92 34.69
CA GLN A 337 2.78 7.97 34.22
C GLN A 337 3.30 9.34 34.68
N GLY A 338 3.78 10.13 33.74
CA GLY A 338 4.03 11.55 33.93
C GLY A 338 2.85 12.37 33.42
N ILE A 339 1.86 12.63 34.28
CA ILE A 339 0.89 13.70 34.09
C ILE A 339 1.62 15.02 34.29
N GLY A 340 1.69 15.85 33.26
CA GLY A 340 2.17 17.22 33.31
C GLY A 340 1.25 18.13 32.53
N LEU A 341 0.30 18.72 33.25
CA LEU A 341 -0.48 19.89 32.84
C LEU A 341 0.42 21.11 32.64
N GLY A 342 0.17 21.92 31.62
CA GLY A 342 0.69 23.26 31.57
C GLY A 342 0.66 23.97 30.22
N PHE A 343 -0.41 24.81 30.03
CA PHE A 343 -0.57 25.92 29.09
C PHE A 343 -0.62 25.66 27.60
#